data_496cf83d5c71f8c16396d9d3793c0047
#
_entry.id   496cf83d5c71f8c16396d9d3793c0047
#
_cell.length_a   1.000
_cell.length_b   1.000
_cell.length_c   1.000
_cell.angle_alpha   90.00
_cell.angle_beta   90.00
_cell.angle_gamma   90.00
#
_symmetry.space_group_name_H-M   'P 1'
#
loop_
_entity.id
_entity.type
_entity.pdbx_description
1 polymer ?
#
loop_
_entity_poly.entity_id
_entity_poly.type
_entity_poly.pdbx_seq_one_letter_code
_entity_poly.pdbx_strand_id
1 'polypeptide(L)'
;MTARLHELKIAIPISIEPSAMDGKVFMEQQIGFCTSANGARIAYATLGNGPALVIPATWLSHLQLSWQDPDTRRCFERLAAHHTLVRYDQRGSGLSDRNRTDFTLEAEVNDLETVIDHLKLKRVALLGTSCGGPTSIAYATRYPRRVSHLILYGTYASGQAVAMEEVRKAFISLVRAHWGIGSKTIADLFFPGASPSIVELFAKLQRESATPEIAAELLGLVYKVDVASLCPNLRVPTLVLHRKDERAIPFKMGRELASLIPNARFVPLEGNLHIPWFGDSEPILRAIAEFLGDPITTGKPAAPERGAAVDDSIANEARSFVTKLDCVVLSRYRIVGNYTRYDETVRNTLKDIRHKIAGGFDHPSRKRENYLIWAAPGSGKTYFVQQVAASLPPAVRYQECNLAKCSREELLKILAQLDARNKSCLCLIDEVDAKPDEAWPYEVLLPYLDAGADRDTQFVFALAGSYGSSLVEMKKQIALRPKGADLLSRIPDGNEYEIPPMNLGDRLIVVLNQFRQVGREMNRDVQSVEKLGLYYVALNSRLSNARQLHELAVRAIERLPTGEDRVKYDHLFGAGDPENKAFWMQSLPAAVDLANRFVMLED
;
A
#
# COMPACT_ATOMS: atom_id res chain seq x y z
N MET A 1 -39.82 3.56 49.02
CA MET A 1 -38.53 3.07 49.46
C MET A 1 -37.51 3.49 48.43
N THR A 2 -36.89 4.64 48.66
CA THR A 2 -35.94 5.36 47.84
C THR A 2 -34.54 4.89 48.20
N ALA A 3 -33.77 4.36 47.23
CA ALA A 3 -32.35 4.11 47.40
C ALA A 3 -31.55 5.01 46.45
N ARG A 4 -30.78 5.92 47.07
CA ARG A 4 -29.81 6.82 46.44
C ARG A 4 -28.63 6.01 45.89
N LEU A 5 -28.25 6.24 44.64
CA LEU A 5 -26.95 5.88 44.13
C LEU A 5 -26.01 7.07 44.24
N HIS A 6 -24.94 6.88 45.01
CA HIS A 6 -23.84 7.82 45.22
C HIS A 6 -22.95 7.89 43.96
N GLU A 7 -22.72 9.09 43.50
CA GLU A 7 -21.65 9.44 42.58
C GLU A 7 -20.29 9.21 43.22
N LEU A 8 -19.48 8.33 42.65
CA LEU A 8 -18.06 8.26 42.95
C LEU A 8 -17.29 9.04 41.88
N LYS A 9 -16.97 10.29 42.18
CA LYS A 9 -15.93 11.06 41.49
C LYS A 9 -14.57 10.52 41.92
N ILE A 10 -13.89 9.80 41.06
CA ILE A 10 -12.45 9.55 41.20
C ILE A 10 -11.73 10.53 40.29
N ALA A 11 -11.27 11.63 40.84
CA ALA A 11 -10.31 12.52 40.22
C ALA A 11 -8.90 11.94 40.53
N ILE A 12 -8.20 11.45 39.52
CA ILE A 12 -6.78 11.18 39.62
C ILE A 12 -6.07 12.37 38.98
N PRO A 13 -5.33 13.18 39.70
CA PRO A 13 -4.45 14.17 39.11
C PRO A 13 -3.15 13.49 38.71
N ILE A 14 -2.99 13.19 37.44
CA ILE A 14 -1.67 12.90 36.90
C ILE A 14 -1.11 14.20 36.36
N SER A 15 -0.40 14.92 37.21
CA SER A 15 0.55 15.94 36.79
C SER A 15 1.81 15.20 36.29
N ILE A 16 1.92 15.06 34.99
CA ILE A 16 3.19 14.69 34.34
C ILE A 16 3.87 16.02 34.01
N GLU A 17 4.90 16.37 34.77
CA GLU A 17 5.84 17.42 34.37
C GLU A 17 6.51 16.99 33.06
N PRO A 18 6.66 17.89 32.07
CA PRO A 18 7.37 17.58 30.85
C PRO A 18 8.85 17.44 31.15
N SER A 19 9.37 16.19 31.14
CA SER A 19 10.81 15.99 31.11
C SER A 19 11.32 16.48 29.77
N ALA A 20 12.10 17.54 29.79
CA ALA A 20 12.88 18.03 28.67
C ALA A 20 13.94 16.98 28.31
N MET A 21 13.65 16.19 27.29
CA MET A 21 14.65 15.39 26.57
C MET A 21 14.69 15.89 25.13
N ASP A 22 15.83 16.41 24.77
CA ASP A 22 16.30 16.76 23.44
C ASP A 22 15.29 17.29 22.40
N GLY A 23 15.08 18.61 22.38
CA GLY A 23 14.87 19.49 21.22
C GLY A 23 13.76 19.19 20.18
N LYS A 24 13.11 18.03 20.18
CA LYS A 24 11.95 17.71 19.34
C LYS A 24 10.71 17.65 20.24
N VAL A 25 10.01 18.76 20.34
CA VAL A 25 8.66 18.79 20.88
C VAL A 25 7.78 17.99 19.93
N PHE A 26 7.38 16.78 20.31
CA PHE A 26 6.30 16.08 19.64
C PHE A 26 5.02 16.88 19.83
N MET A 27 4.51 17.42 18.73
CA MET A 27 3.23 18.15 18.79
C MET A 27 2.10 17.12 18.94
N GLU A 28 1.27 17.30 19.95
CA GLU A 28 0.04 16.53 20.09
C GLU A 28 -1.16 17.39 19.73
N GLN A 29 -2.08 16.83 18.93
CA GLN A 29 -3.33 17.52 18.64
C GLN A 29 -4.21 17.60 19.89
N GLN A 30 -4.83 18.75 20.08
CA GLN A 30 -5.81 18.96 21.14
C GLN A 30 -7.21 18.85 20.55
N ILE A 31 -7.99 17.87 21.01
CA ILE A 31 -9.37 17.65 20.56
C ILE A 31 -10.33 18.38 21.51
N GLY A 32 -11.21 19.20 20.94
CA GLY A 32 -12.26 19.91 21.63
C GLY A 32 -13.60 19.77 20.91
N PHE A 33 -14.64 20.34 21.51
CA PHE A 33 -15.99 20.32 20.96
C PHE A 33 -16.61 21.72 21.01
N CYS A 34 -17.33 22.08 19.94
CA CYS A 34 -18.17 23.26 19.91
C CYS A 34 -19.61 22.88 19.55
N THR A 35 -20.55 23.78 19.82
CA THR A 35 -21.98 23.56 19.57
C THR A 35 -22.44 24.50 18.45
N SER A 36 -23.00 23.95 17.39
CA SER A 36 -23.61 24.73 16.31
C SER A 36 -24.93 25.39 16.73
N ALA A 37 -25.40 26.34 15.94
CA ALA A 37 -26.63 27.09 16.25
C ALA A 37 -27.86 26.20 16.42
N ASN A 38 -27.90 25.02 15.78
CA ASN A 38 -28.97 24.04 15.92
C ASN A 38 -28.75 23.02 17.06
N GLY A 39 -27.74 23.22 17.91
CA GLY A 39 -27.47 22.42 19.10
C GLY A 39 -26.59 21.18 18.85
N ALA A 40 -26.19 20.91 17.62
CA ALA A 40 -25.31 19.75 17.31
C ALA A 40 -23.86 20.01 17.72
N ARG A 41 -23.19 19.00 18.27
CA ARG A 41 -21.77 19.08 18.65
C ARG A 41 -20.88 18.78 17.47
N ILE A 42 -19.86 19.62 17.27
CA ILE A 42 -18.82 19.48 16.28
C ILE A 42 -17.49 19.26 17.01
N ALA A 43 -16.83 18.14 16.73
CA ALA A 43 -15.49 17.85 17.22
C ALA A 43 -14.45 18.57 16.35
N TYR A 44 -13.52 19.27 16.96
CA TYR A 44 -12.40 19.90 16.29
C TYR A 44 -11.06 19.51 16.93
N ALA A 45 -9.98 19.65 16.19
CA ALA A 45 -8.62 19.46 16.68
C ALA A 45 -7.77 20.69 16.34
N THR A 46 -6.92 21.11 17.29
CA THR A 46 -5.91 22.16 17.09
C THR A 46 -4.50 21.60 17.26
N LEU A 47 -3.56 22.14 16.50
CA LEU A 47 -2.16 21.75 16.55
C LEU A 47 -1.27 22.95 16.22
N GLY A 48 -0.15 23.11 16.95
CA GLY A 48 0.81 24.19 16.70
C GLY A 48 0.35 25.56 17.18
N ASN A 49 1.14 26.57 16.83
CA ASN A 49 0.90 27.98 17.18
C ASN A 49 1.24 28.88 15.99
N GLY A 50 0.54 30.00 15.85
CA GLY A 50 0.76 30.97 14.77
C GLY A 50 -0.53 31.39 14.08
N PRO A 51 -0.46 32.01 12.88
CA PRO A 51 -1.63 32.32 12.07
C PRO A 51 -2.49 31.10 11.83
N ALA A 52 -3.82 31.26 11.89
CA ALA A 52 -4.72 30.11 11.76
C ALA A 52 -4.77 29.59 10.33
N LEU A 53 -4.54 28.28 10.17
CA LEU A 53 -4.77 27.50 8.96
C LEU A 53 -5.88 26.49 9.24
N VAL A 54 -7.04 26.66 8.61
CA VAL A 54 -8.20 25.79 8.83
C VAL A 54 -8.36 24.85 7.63
N ILE A 55 -8.49 23.57 7.91
CA ILE A 55 -8.84 22.54 6.91
C ILE A 55 -10.32 22.19 7.13
N PRO A 56 -11.23 22.66 6.27
CA PRO A 56 -12.63 22.24 6.31
C PRO A 56 -12.76 20.75 6.13
N ALA A 57 -13.80 20.19 6.76
CA ALA A 57 -14.05 18.76 6.74
C ALA A 57 -14.13 18.22 5.30
N THR A 58 -13.55 17.06 5.10
CA THR A 58 -13.63 16.30 3.85
C THR A 58 -14.79 15.30 3.90
N TRP A 59 -15.02 14.54 2.83
CA TRP A 59 -16.18 13.66 2.71
C TRP A 59 -16.44 12.81 3.96
N LEU A 60 -15.48 12.07 4.43
CA LEU A 60 -15.53 11.37 5.73
C LEU A 60 -14.23 11.61 6.47
N SER A 61 -14.32 12.05 7.69
CA SER A 61 -13.18 12.34 8.54
C SER A 61 -13.35 11.71 9.92
N HIS A 62 -12.24 11.48 10.57
CA HIS A 62 -12.18 11.06 11.96
C HIS A 62 -10.88 11.57 12.56
N LEU A 63 -10.96 12.62 13.36
CA LEU A 63 -9.81 13.33 13.93
C LEU A 63 -8.82 12.40 14.64
N GLN A 64 -9.31 11.43 15.39
CA GLN A 64 -8.48 10.50 16.14
C GLN A 64 -7.88 9.42 15.25
N LEU A 65 -8.65 8.80 14.35
CA LEU A 65 -8.15 7.73 13.49
C LEU A 65 -7.17 8.26 12.45
N SER A 66 -7.44 9.42 11.84
CA SER A 66 -6.51 10.05 10.90
C SER A 66 -5.18 10.48 11.56
N TRP A 67 -5.19 10.82 12.86
CA TRP A 67 -3.98 11.16 13.60
C TRP A 67 -3.08 9.97 13.90
N GLN A 68 -3.63 8.75 13.87
CA GLN A 68 -2.86 7.51 14.05
C GLN A 68 -2.02 7.17 12.81
N ASP A 69 -2.36 7.72 11.64
CA ASP A 69 -1.58 7.51 10.43
C ASP A 69 -0.30 8.37 10.43
N PRO A 70 0.91 7.76 10.35
CA PRO A 70 2.17 8.49 10.49
C PRO A 70 2.42 9.53 9.38
N ASP A 71 1.99 9.27 8.14
CA ASP A 71 2.17 10.20 7.02
C ASP A 71 1.27 11.41 7.17
N THR A 72 0.01 11.17 7.52
CA THR A 72 -0.98 12.22 7.84
C THR A 72 -0.50 13.08 9.01
N ARG A 73 -0.06 12.45 10.11
CA ARG A 73 0.46 13.14 11.28
C ARG A 73 1.66 14.02 10.93
N ARG A 74 2.65 13.49 10.23
CA ARG A 74 3.86 14.23 9.80
C ARG A 74 3.50 15.43 8.94
N CYS A 75 2.57 15.26 8.01
CA CYS A 75 2.10 16.35 7.17
C CYS A 75 1.44 17.47 8.00
N PHE A 76 0.59 17.11 8.95
CA PHE A 76 -0.06 18.08 9.83
C PHE A 76 0.91 18.75 10.81
N GLU A 77 1.89 18.03 11.35
CA GLU A 77 2.98 18.61 12.16
C GLU A 77 3.79 19.64 11.36
N ARG A 78 4.06 19.38 10.08
CA ARG A 78 4.75 20.33 9.20
C ARG A 78 3.91 21.58 8.90
N LEU A 79 2.62 21.43 8.65
CA LEU A 79 1.72 22.58 8.49
C LEU A 79 1.60 23.38 9.80
N ALA A 80 1.60 22.70 10.92
CA ALA A 80 1.50 23.30 12.24
C ALA A 80 2.80 23.94 12.75
N ALA A 81 3.94 23.70 12.07
CA ALA A 81 5.22 24.28 12.46
C ALA A 81 5.20 25.83 12.47
N HIS A 82 4.39 26.45 11.60
CA HIS A 82 4.26 27.90 11.45
C HIS A 82 2.83 28.42 11.64
N HIS A 83 1.88 27.49 11.89
CA HIS A 83 0.45 27.80 11.96
C HIS A 83 -0.23 27.17 13.17
N THR A 84 -1.32 27.78 13.62
CA THR A 84 -2.33 27.06 14.37
C THR A 84 -3.19 26.30 13.38
N LEU A 85 -2.89 25.01 13.17
CA LEU A 85 -3.68 24.14 12.30
C LEU A 85 -4.97 23.74 13.00
N VAL A 86 -6.11 23.97 12.34
CA VAL A 86 -7.45 23.61 12.84
C VAL A 86 -8.09 22.65 11.85
N ARG A 87 -8.61 21.52 12.36
CA ARG A 87 -9.40 20.54 11.61
C ARG A 87 -10.65 20.20 12.40
N TYR A 88 -11.69 19.75 11.74
CA TYR A 88 -12.90 19.29 12.42
C TYR A 88 -13.55 18.13 11.66
N ASP A 89 -14.29 17.31 12.39
CA ASP A 89 -15.15 16.29 11.80
C ASP A 89 -16.51 16.92 11.49
N GLN A 90 -16.98 16.77 10.26
CA GLN A 90 -18.31 17.24 9.89
C GLN A 90 -19.39 16.49 10.67
N ARG A 91 -20.54 17.12 10.87
CA ARG A 91 -21.69 16.44 11.45
C ARG A 91 -22.09 15.21 10.65
N GLY A 92 -22.39 14.12 11.32
CA GLY A 92 -22.61 12.81 10.74
C GLY A 92 -21.34 11.94 10.66
N SER A 93 -20.15 12.48 10.94
CA SER A 93 -18.88 11.80 10.78
C SER A 93 -17.97 11.93 11.99
N GLY A 94 -17.06 10.99 12.15
CA GLY A 94 -15.97 11.01 13.13
C GLY A 94 -16.46 11.12 14.57
N LEU A 95 -15.92 12.08 15.30
CA LEU A 95 -16.22 12.36 16.69
C LEU A 95 -17.37 13.36 16.87
N SER A 96 -17.86 13.98 15.79
CA SER A 96 -19.01 14.88 15.81
C SER A 96 -20.33 14.11 15.96
N ASP A 97 -21.41 14.83 16.30
CA ASP A 97 -22.74 14.21 16.42
C ASP A 97 -23.10 13.45 15.15
N ARG A 98 -23.49 12.19 15.32
CA ARG A 98 -23.76 11.25 14.23
C ARG A 98 -25.14 11.45 13.60
N ASN A 99 -26.09 12.02 14.33
CA ASN A 99 -27.44 12.28 13.85
C ASN A 99 -27.44 13.56 13.01
N ARG A 100 -27.54 13.40 11.68
CA ARG A 100 -27.56 14.49 10.73
C ARG A 100 -28.73 14.33 9.76
N THR A 101 -29.45 15.40 9.52
CA THR A 101 -30.59 15.47 8.59
C THR A 101 -30.45 16.55 7.52
N ASP A 102 -29.51 17.48 7.69
CA ASP A 102 -29.25 18.60 6.80
C ASP A 102 -27.94 18.36 6.01
N PHE A 103 -28.08 18.02 4.73
CA PHE A 103 -26.98 17.74 3.79
C PHE A 103 -26.97 18.81 2.70
N THR A 104 -26.60 20.04 3.09
CA THR A 104 -26.52 21.20 2.20
C THR A 104 -25.17 21.90 2.32
N LEU A 105 -24.76 22.63 1.26
CA LEU A 105 -23.55 23.46 1.30
C LEU A 105 -23.65 24.52 2.39
N GLU A 106 -24.85 25.07 2.62
CA GLU A 106 -25.09 26.04 3.69
C GLU A 106 -24.78 25.47 5.07
N ALA A 107 -25.20 24.23 5.32
CA ALA A 107 -24.88 23.53 6.56
C ALA A 107 -23.37 23.34 6.77
N GLU A 108 -22.62 22.99 5.70
CA GLU A 108 -21.15 22.88 5.77
C GLU A 108 -20.48 24.24 6.05
N VAL A 109 -20.95 25.31 5.44
CA VAL A 109 -20.45 26.68 5.69
C VAL A 109 -20.72 27.12 7.12
N ASN A 110 -21.91 26.82 7.64
CA ASN A 110 -22.27 27.15 9.02
C ASN A 110 -21.48 26.35 10.06
N ASP A 111 -21.16 25.07 9.75
CA ASP A 111 -20.30 24.25 10.60
C ASP A 111 -18.87 24.81 10.65
N LEU A 112 -18.31 25.21 9.49
CA LEU A 112 -17.02 25.90 9.40
C LEU A 112 -17.01 27.22 10.20
N GLU A 113 -18.05 28.04 10.03
CA GLU A 113 -18.21 29.30 10.77
C GLU A 113 -18.25 29.05 12.26
N THR A 114 -19.04 28.06 12.73
CA THR A 114 -19.14 27.67 14.13
C THR A 114 -17.78 27.36 14.74
N VAL A 115 -16.93 26.58 14.06
CA VAL A 115 -15.59 26.25 14.54
C VAL A 115 -14.70 27.49 14.61
N ILE A 116 -14.71 28.34 13.56
CA ILE A 116 -13.91 29.56 13.47
C ILE A 116 -14.33 30.56 14.59
N ASP A 117 -15.62 30.70 14.84
CA ASP A 117 -16.15 31.61 15.85
C ASP A 117 -15.91 31.11 17.28
N HIS A 118 -16.10 29.81 17.51
CA HIS A 118 -15.80 29.18 18.80
C HIS A 118 -14.35 29.39 19.22
N LEU A 119 -13.42 29.21 18.26
CA LEU A 119 -11.98 29.43 18.46
C LEU A 119 -11.58 30.92 18.42
N LYS A 120 -12.53 31.83 18.21
CA LYS A 120 -12.33 33.30 18.17
C LYS A 120 -11.29 33.71 17.11
N LEU A 121 -11.24 33.00 16.00
CA LEU A 121 -10.28 33.24 14.92
C LEU A 121 -10.78 34.42 14.06
N LYS A 122 -10.06 35.54 14.10
CA LYS A 122 -10.46 36.76 13.38
C LYS A 122 -10.22 36.68 11.88
N ARG A 123 -9.12 36.03 11.49
CA ARG A 123 -8.73 35.86 10.10
C ARG A 123 -7.97 34.54 9.93
N VAL A 124 -8.32 33.77 8.92
CA VAL A 124 -7.81 32.40 8.70
C VAL A 124 -7.31 32.20 7.27
N ALA A 125 -6.32 31.37 7.07
CA ALA A 125 -6.09 30.72 5.79
C ALA A 125 -6.96 29.45 5.71
N LEU A 126 -7.55 29.16 4.55
CA LEU A 126 -8.34 27.96 4.33
C LEU A 126 -7.60 27.00 3.39
N LEU A 127 -7.49 25.74 3.77
CA LEU A 127 -7.01 24.66 2.94
C LEU A 127 -8.19 23.71 2.62
N GLY A 128 -8.92 24.04 1.57
CA GLY A 128 -10.05 23.25 1.08
C GLY A 128 -9.59 22.09 0.22
N THR A 129 -9.72 20.87 0.72
CA THR A 129 -9.38 19.65 0.00
C THR A 129 -10.64 18.91 -0.42
N SER A 130 -10.68 18.33 -1.63
CA SER A 130 -11.84 17.57 -2.10
C SER A 130 -13.17 18.35 -1.94
N CYS A 131 -14.19 17.78 -1.30
CA CYS A 131 -15.47 18.44 -1.03
C CYS A 131 -15.37 19.60 -0.03
N GLY A 132 -14.29 19.73 0.73
CA GLY A 132 -14.01 20.92 1.53
C GLY A 132 -13.67 22.17 0.71
N GLY A 133 -13.33 22.00 -0.58
CA GLY A 133 -13.08 23.11 -1.51
C GLY A 133 -14.30 23.98 -1.75
N PRO A 134 -15.45 23.46 -2.19
CA PRO A 134 -16.69 24.22 -2.34
C PRO A 134 -17.13 24.95 -1.05
N THR A 135 -17.00 24.31 0.12
CA THR A 135 -17.25 24.94 1.42
C THR A 135 -16.32 26.13 1.65
N SER A 136 -15.03 25.98 1.34
CA SER A 136 -14.04 27.05 1.46
C SER A 136 -14.33 28.22 0.51
N ILE A 137 -14.72 27.93 -0.73
CA ILE A 137 -15.10 28.93 -1.73
C ILE A 137 -16.32 29.73 -1.28
N ALA A 138 -17.37 29.04 -0.83
CA ALA A 138 -18.58 29.66 -0.35
C ALA A 138 -18.32 30.55 0.89
N TYR A 139 -17.54 30.04 1.86
CA TYR A 139 -17.15 30.81 3.03
C TYR A 139 -16.30 32.05 2.67
N ALA A 140 -15.28 31.89 1.81
CA ALA A 140 -14.40 32.99 1.40
C ALA A 140 -15.12 34.06 0.60
N THR A 141 -16.12 33.68 -0.19
CA THR A 141 -16.97 34.62 -0.93
C THR A 141 -17.90 35.39 0.01
N ARG A 142 -18.47 34.72 1.03
CA ARG A 142 -19.35 35.32 2.02
C ARG A 142 -18.60 36.25 3.01
N TYR A 143 -17.41 35.84 3.43
CA TYR A 143 -16.62 36.51 4.47
C TYR A 143 -15.20 36.88 3.99
N PRO A 144 -15.01 37.65 2.91
CA PRO A 144 -13.69 37.88 2.31
C PRO A 144 -12.71 38.59 3.25
N ARG A 145 -13.18 39.35 4.24
CA ARG A 145 -12.33 39.99 5.25
C ARG A 145 -11.81 39.04 6.33
N ARG A 146 -12.46 37.88 6.47
CA ARG A 146 -12.09 36.84 7.44
C ARG A 146 -11.12 35.79 6.86
N VAL A 147 -10.92 35.78 5.55
CA VAL A 147 -10.01 34.86 4.88
C VAL A 147 -8.76 35.59 4.39
N SER A 148 -7.59 35.10 4.75
CA SER A 148 -6.31 35.66 4.32
C SER A 148 -5.83 35.06 3.00
N HIS A 149 -5.93 33.73 2.88
CA HIS A 149 -5.53 32.95 1.73
C HIS A 149 -6.49 31.78 1.55
N LEU A 150 -6.73 31.40 0.30
CA LEU A 150 -7.53 30.24 -0.06
C LEU A 150 -6.64 29.25 -0.85
N ILE A 151 -6.48 28.06 -0.30
CA ILE A 151 -5.73 26.97 -0.93
C ILE A 151 -6.72 25.87 -1.25
N LEU A 152 -6.76 25.42 -2.49
CA LEU A 152 -7.69 24.44 -3.02
C LEU A 152 -6.91 23.27 -3.60
N TYR A 153 -7.08 22.07 -3.02
CA TYR A 153 -6.38 20.87 -3.49
C TYR A 153 -7.37 19.79 -3.92
N GLY A 154 -7.17 19.21 -5.12
CA GLY A 154 -7.94 18.05 -5.61
C GLY A 154 -9.45 18.28 -5.52
N THR A 155 -9.93 19.46 -5.96
CA THR A 155 -11.32 19.89 -5.78
C THR A 155 -11.94 20.45 -7.05
N TYR A 156 -13.16 20.92 -6.98
CA TYR A 156 -14.02 21.24 -8.12
C TYR A 156 -14.93 22.44 -7.83
N ALA A 157 -15.44 23.08 -8.90
CA ALA A 157 -16.50 24.11 -8.80
C ALA A 157 -17.90 23.49 -8.84
N SER A 158 -18.11 22.42 -9.63
CA SER A 158 -19.40 21.74 -9.76
C SER A 158 -19.26 20.23 -9.57
N GLY A 159 -19.94 19.67 -8.58
CA GLY A 159 -19.95 18.25 -8.28
C GLY A 159 -20.62 17.40 -9.36
N GLN A 160 -21.54 18.01 -10.14
CA GLN A 160 -22.19 17.30 -11.24
C GLN A 160 -21.22 16.93 -12.36
N ALA A 161 -20.15 17.71 -12.53
CA ALA A 161 -19.14 17.49 -13.56
C ALA A 161 -18.07 16.44 -13.16
N VAL A 162 -18.05 15.96 -11.91
CA VAL A 162 -17.07 14.98 -11.43
C VAL A 162 -17.23 13.63 -12.13
N ALA A 163 -18.47 13.19 -12.35
CA ALA A 163 -18.77 11.94 -13.05
C ALA A 163 -20.13 12.01 -13.75
N MET A 164 -20.39 11.11 -14.69
CA MET A 164 -21.69 10.97 -15.36
C MET A 164 -22.79 10.65 -14.34
N GLU A 165 -24.02 11.05 -14.63
CA GLU A 165 -25.15 10.93 -13.71
C GLU A 165 -25.41 9.47 -13.27
N GLU A 166 -25.33 8.55 -14.22
CA GLU A 166 -25.51 7.11 -13.98
C GLU A 166 -24.46 6.58 -13.01
N VAL A 167 -23.20 7.00 -13.18
CA VAL A 167 -22.09 6.62 -12.30
C VAL A 167 -22.31 7.19 -10.91
N ARG A 168 -22.70 8.46 -10.78
CA ARG A 168 -22.98 9.10 -9.49
C ARG A 168 -24.11 8.37 -8.73
N LYS A 169 -25.21 8.07 -9.43
CA LYS A 169 -26.34 7.29 -8.86
C LYS A 169 -25.91 5.89 -8.42
N ALA A 170 -25.12 5.20 -9.24
CA ALA A 170 -24.63 3.86 -8.95
C ALA A 170 -23.73 3.86 -7.69
N PHE A 171 -22.81 4.83 -7.57
CA PHE A 171 -21.97 4.95 -6.37
C PHE A 171 -22.75 5.22 -5.10
N ILE A 172 -23.70 6.16 -5.11
CA ILE A 172 -24.57 6.45 -3.97
C ILE A 172 -25.35 5.19 -3.56
N SER A 173 -25.90 4.48 -4.53
CA SER A 173 -26.66 3.24 -4.29
C SER A 173 -25.76 2.14 -3.71
N LEU A 174 -24.54 1.99 -4.22
CA LEU A 174 -23.57 1.01 -3.73
C LEU A 174 -23.16 1.30 -2.28
N VAL A 175 -22.85 2.56 -1.96
CA VAL A 175 -22.49 3.00 -0.59
C VAL A 175 -23.65 2.69 0.37
N ARG A 176 -24.89 3.02 -0.02
CA ARG A 176 -26.06 2.81 0.82
C ARG A 176 -26.40 1.34 1.02
N ALA A 177 -26.34 0.54 -0.06
CA ALA A 177 -26.76 -0.86 -0.04
C ALA A 177 -25.67 -1.82 0.47
N HIS A 178 -24.39 -1.48 0.24
CA HIS A 178 -23.28 -2.39 0.52
C HIS A 178 -22.02 -1.64 0.96
N TRP A 179 -22.04 -1.08 2.20
CA TRP A 179 -21.00 -0.21 2.71
C TRP A 179 -19.60 -0.83 2.69
N GLY A 180 -19.49 -2.13 2.91
CA GLY A 180 -18.21 -2.85 2.81
C GLY A 180 -17.57 -2.76 1.42
N ILE A 181 -18.36 -2.94 0.35
CA ILE A 181 -17.90 -2.81 -1.04
C ILE A 181 -17.74 -1.33 -1.39
N GLY A 182 -18.71 -0.48 -1.06
CA GLY A 182 -18.70 0.94 -1.37
C GLY A 182 -17.46 1.64 -0.82
N SER A 183 -17.12 1.39 0.45
CA SER A 183 -15.93 1.97 1.08
C SER A 183 -14.62 1.52 0.43
N LYS A 184 -14.52 0.26 0.00
CA LYS A 184 -13.34 -0.25 -0.73
C LYS A 184 -13.23 0.39 -2.12
N THR A 185 -14.33 0.48 -2.85
CA THR A 185 -14.33 1.11 -4.18
C THR A 185 -13.89 2.56 -4.13
N ILE A 186 -14.33 3.31 -3.10
CA ILE A 186 -13.90 4.70 -2.91
C ILE A 186 -12.42 4.76 -2.49
N ALA A 187 -11.97 3.83 -1.64
CA ALA A 187 -10.56 3.73 -1.28
C ALA A 187 -9.68 3.46 -2.51
N ASP A 188 -10.08 2.60 -3.43
CA ASP A 188 -9.37 2.35 -4.70
C ASP A 188 -9.29 3.59 -5.60
N LEU A 189 -10.34 4.43 -5.60
CA LEU A 189 -10.31 5.71 -6.33
C LEU A 189 -9.34 6.70 -5.71
N PHE A 190 -9.23 6.73 -4.39
CA PHE A 190 -8.37 7.67 -3.65
C PHE A 190 -6.90 7.25 -3.67
N PHE A 191 -6.65 5.94 -3.75
CA PHE A 191 -5.32 5.33 -3.73
C PHE A 191 -5.11 4.37 -4.91
N PRO A 192 -5.12 4.85 -6.17
CA PRO A 192 -5.00 3.98 -7.33
C PRO A 192 -3.68 3.21 -7.33
N GLY A 193 -3.75 1.88 -7.37
CA GLY A 193 -2.57 1.01 -7.36
C GLY A 193 -1.91 0.82 -6.00
N ALA A 194 -2.52 1.29 -4.91
CA ALA A 194 -2.03 1.04 -3.57
C ALA A 194 -2.19 -0.44 -3.18
N SER A 195 -1.42 -0.86 -2.17
CA SER A 195 -1.54 -2.21 -1.63
C SER A 195 -2.95 -2.46 -1.05
N PRO A 196 -3.45 -3.70 -1.10
CA PRO A 196 -4.75 -4.05 -0.50
C PRO A 196 -4.89 -3.64 0.97
N SER A 197 -3.78 -3.62 1.71
CA SER A 197 -3.75 -3.17 3.11
C SER A 197 -4.05 -1.68 3.28
N ILE A 198 -3.54 -0.82 2.40
CA ILE A 198 -3.84 0.63 2.41
C ILE A 198 -5.31 0.85 2.04
N VAL A 199 -5.79 0.16 1.01
CA VAL A 199 -7.20 0.22 0.59
C VAL A 199 -8.12 -0.21 1.74
N GLU A 200 -7.83 -1.33 2.42
CA GLU A 200 -8.63 -1.82 3.54
C GLU A 200 -8.56 -0.89 4.75
N LEU A 201 -7.37 -0.35 5.08
CA LEU A 201 -7.20 0.61 6.16
C LEU A 201 -8.09 1.85 5.94
N PHE A 202 -8.07 2.41 4.73
CA PHE A 202 -8.88 3.57 4.40
C PHE A 202 -10.38 3.23 4.30
N ALA A 203 -10.71 2.06 3.76
CA ALA A 203 -12.09 1.56 3.76
C ALA A 203 -12.62 1.38 5.20
N LYS A 204 -11.81 0.85 6.12
CA LYS A 204 -12.13 0.74 7.55
C LYS A 204 -12.32 2.12 8.17
N LEU A 205 -11.40 3.07 7.94
CA LEU A 205 -11.54 4.44 8.43
C LEU A 205 -12.89 5.04 8.01
N GLN A 206 -13.30 4.88 6.76
CA GLN A 206 -14.59 5.37 6.27
C GLN A 206 -15.76 4.72 7.03
N ARG A 207 -15.73 3.40 7.24
CA ARG A 207 -16.80 2.67 7.97
C ARG A 207 -16.90 3.06 9.44
N GLU A 208 -15.76 3.30 10.08
CA GLU A 208 -15.71 3.79 11.46
C GLU A 208 -16.17 5.25 11.56
N SER A 209 -16.01 6.03 10.48
CA SER A 209 -16.35 7.45 10.45
C SER A 209 -17.86 7.70 10.31
N ALA A 210 -18.61 6.89 9.54
CA ALA A 210 -20.03 7.12 9.29
C ALA A 210 -20.80 5.83 9.00
N THR A 211 -22.14 5.89 9.23
CA THR A 211 -23.06 4.85 8.75
C THR A 211 -23.21 4.89 7.23
N PRO A 212 -23.66 3.81 6.58
CA PRO A 212 -23.88 3.79 5.13
C PRO A 212 -24.88 4.83 4.65
N GLU A 213 -25.91 5.13 5.44
CA GLU A 213 -26.92 6.13 5.13
C GLU A 213 -26.30 7.53 5.10
N ILE A 214 -25.58 7.91 6.15
CA ILE A 214 -24.88 9.20 6.26
C ILE A 214 -23.83 9.33 5.15
N ALA A 215 -23.03 8.29 4.93
CA ALA A 215 -22.02 8.29 3.88
C ALA A 215 -22.65 8.49 2.48
N ALA A 216 -23.77 7.83 2.20
CA ALA A 216 -24.50 7.98 0.94
C ALA A 216 -25.08 9.40 0.74
N GLU A 217 -25.65 10.00 1.82
CA GLU A 217 -26.15 11.38 1.76
C GLU A 217 -25.02 12.39 1.57
N LEU A 218 -23.91 12.24 2.27
CA LEU A 218 -22.72 13.07 2.10
C LEU A 218 -22.14 12.94 0.69
N LEU A 219 -22.09 11.73 0.13
CA LEU A 219 -21.69 11.53 -1.28
C LEU A 219 -22.68 12.17 -2.25
N GLY A 220 -23.97 12.14 -1.94
CA GLY A 220 -25.00 12.86 -2.65
C GLY A 220 -24.77 14.38 -2.64
N LEU A 221 -24.36 14.94 -1.50
CA LEU A 221 -23.98 16.34 -1.37
C LEU A 221 -22.76 16.68 -2.25
N VAL A 222 -21.70 15.85 -2.23
CA VAL A 222 -20.51 16.02 -3.09
C VAL A 222 -20.91 16.20 -4.55
N TYR A 223 -21.86 15.42 -5.05
CA TYR A 223 -22.30 15.46 -6.44
C TYR A 223 -23.33 16.57 -6.75
N LYS A 224 -24.00 17.15 -5.73
CA LYS A 224 -25.01 18.21 -5.90
C LYS A 224 -24.43 19.62 -5.80
N VAL A 225 -23.34 19.79 -5.06
CA VAL A 225 -22.76 21.11 -4.79
C VAL A 225 -22.28 21.76 -6.07
N ASP A 226 -22.65 23.03 -6.26
CA ASP A 226 -22.19 23.91 -7.34
C ASP A 226 -21.86 25.29 -6.79
N VAL A 227 -20.61 25.70 -6.92
CA VAL A 227 -20.09 27.02 -6.52
C VAL A 227 -19.47 27.77 -7.71
N ALA A 228 -19.69 27.32 -8.94
CA ALA A 228 -19.11 27.93 -10.13
C ALA A 228 -19.46 29.43 -10.24
N SER A 229 -20.70 29.79 -9.91
CA SER A 229 -21.16 31.17 -9.92
C SER A 229 -20.53 32.08 -8.82
N LEU A 230 -19.94 31.47 -7.78
CA LEU A 230 -19.25 32.19 -6.71
C LEU A 230 -17.79 32.49 -7.07
N CYS A 231 -17.16 31.64 -7.88
CA CYS A 231 -15.74 31.73 -8.20
C CYS A 231 -15.30 33.10 -8.78
N PRO A 232 -16.05 33.74 -9.70
CA PRO A 232 -15.70 35.07 -10.23
C PRO A 232 -15.71 36.18 -9.16
N ASN A 233 -16.39 35.95 -8.03
CA ASN A 233 -16.53 36.92 -6.95
C ASN A 233 -15.45 36.78 -5.88
N LEU A 234 -14.60 35.78 -5.93
CA LEU A 234 -13.49 35.60 -5.01
C LEU A 234 -12.50 36.78 -5.10
N ARG A 235 -12.16 37.35 -3.94
CA ARG A 235 -11.24 38.50 -3.81
C ARG A 235 -10.00 38.18 -2.98
N VAL A 236 -9.91 36.96 -2.46
CA VAL A 236 -8.80 36.53 -1.62
C VAL A 236 -7.72 35.88 -2.51
N PRO A 237 -6.43 36.02 -2.18
CA PRO A 237 -5.38 35.29 -2.86
C PRO A 237 -5.69 33.80 -2.88
N THR A 238 -5.65 33.18 -4.06
CA THR A 238 -6.08 31.79 -4.24
C THR A 238 -5.00 30.96 -4.94
N LEU A 239 -4.68 29.80 -4.35
CA LEU A 239 -3.80 28.77 -4.92
C LEU A 239 -4.64 27.53 -5.21
N VAL A 240 -4.54 27.00 -6.44
CA VAL A 240 -5.19 25.74 -6.83
C VAL A 240 -4.10 24.72 -7.14
N LEU A 241 -4.15 23.59 -6.46
CA LEU A 241 -3.23 22.46 -6.60
C LEU A 241 -4.02 21.23 -7.08
N HIS A 242 -3.51 20.50 -8.06
CA HIS A 242 -4.19 19.31 -8.53
C HIS A 242 -3.21 18.31 -9.14
N ARG A 243 -3.34 17.02 -8.79
CA ARG A 243 -2.51 15.96 -9.38
C ARG A 243 -3.03 15.57 -10.76
N LYS A 244 -2.11 15.35 -11.71
CA LYS A 244 -2.44 15.11 -13.13
C LYS A 244 -3.22 13.82 -13.36
N ASP A 245 -2.88 12.76 -12.63
CA ASP A 245 -3.43 11.41 -12.82
C ASP A 245 -4.48 11.05 -11.76
N GLU A 246 -5.02 12.04 -11.04
CA GLU A 246 -6.05 11.84 -10.04
C GLU A 246 -7.34 11.30 -10.65
N ARG A 247 -7.92 10.29 -10.01
CA ARG A 247 -9.11 9.59 -10.51
C ARG A 247 -10.41 9.98 -9.79
N ALA A 248 -10.32 10.35 -8.52
CA ALA A 248 -11.51 10.71 -7.73
C ALA A 248 -12.11 12.04 -8.20
N ILE A 249 -11.27 13.06 -8.36
CA ILE A 249 -11.63 14.34 -8.93
C ILE A 249 -10.71 14.56 -10.16
N PRO A 250 -11.20 14.41 -11.38
CA PRO A 250 -10.37 14.50 -12.57
C PRO A 250 -9.61 15.84 -12.69
N PHE A 251 -8.36 15.80 -13.15
CA PHE A 251 -7.46 16.96 -13.29
C PHE A 251 -8.10 18.17 -14.00
N LYS A 252 -8.97 17.91 -15.00
CA LYS A 252 -9.72 18.95 -15.70
C LYS A 252 -10.52 19.85 -14.75
N MET A 253 -11.02 19.29 -13.64
CA MET A 253 -11.83 20.03 -12.66
C MET A 253 -11.01 21.12 -11.93
N GLY A 254 -9.77 20.80 -11.54
CA GLY A 254 -8.87 21.78 -10.92
C GLY A 254 -8.46 22.89 -11.90
N ARG A 255 -8.22 22.53 -13.17
CA ARG A 255 -7.91 23.50 -14.23
C ARG A 255 -9.09 24.42 -14.54
N GLU A 256 -10.30 23.88 -14.63
CA GLU A 256 -11.53 24.65 -14.81
C GLU A 256 -11.76 25.58 -13.61
N LEU A 257 -11.63 25.05 -12.38
CA LEU A 257 -11.76 25.84 -11.15
C LEU A 257 -10.81 27.04 -11.15
N ALA A 258 -9.53 26.80 -11.46
CA ALA A 258 -8.53 27.88 -11.53
C ALA A 258 -8.87 28.93 -12.59
N SER A 259 -9.46 28.54 -13.72
CA SER A 259 -9.87 29.47 -14.77
C SER A 259 -11.08 30.35 -14.40
N LEU A 260 -11.93 29.89 -13.47
CA LEU A 260 -13.09 30.62 -12.98
C LEU A 260 -12.74 31.65 -11.89
N ILE A 261 -11.61 31.47 -11.20
CA ILE A 261 -11.21 32.33 -10.07
C ILE A 261 -10.24 33.41 -10.55
N PRO A 262 -10.55 34.71 -10.35
CA PRO A 262 -9.67 35.78 -10.77
C PRO A 262 -8.30 35.71 -10.09
N ASN A 263 -7.22 35.77 -10.86
CA ASN A 263 -5.84 35.74 -10.39
C ASN A 263 -5.44 34.51 -9.56
N ALA A 264 -6.14 33.38 -9.73
CA ALA A 264 -5.74 32.14 -9.08
C ALA A 264 -4.40 31.65 -9.64
N ARG A 265 -3.49 31.28 -8.73
CA ARG A 265 -2.26 30.55 -9.10
C ARG A 265 -2.62 29.07 -9.24
N PHE A 266 -2.40 28.48 -10.42
CA PHE A 266 -2.59 27.04 -10.65
C PHE A 266 -1.25 26.31 -10.69
N VAL A 267 -1.12 25.26 -9.89
CA VAL A 267 0.08 24.40 -9.83
C VAL A 267 -0.33 22.95 -10.10
N PRO A 268 -0.05 22.44 -11.32
CA PRO A 268 -0.20 21.03 -11.62
C PRO A 268 0.86 20.22 -10.87
N LEU A 269 0.43 19.10 -10.27
CA LEU A 269 1.30 18.20 -9.51
C LEU A 269 1.35 16.84 -10.20
N GLU A 270 2.49 16.16 -10.11
CA GLU A 270 2.61 14.78 -10.58
C GLU A 270 1.94 13.80 -9.60
N GLY A 271 1.54 12.63 -10.13
CA GLY A 271 0.95 11.53 -9.36
C GLY A 271 -0.56 11.46 -9.40
N ASN A 272 -1.11 10.47 -8.69
CA ASN A 272 -2.50 10.02 -8.82
C ASN A 272 -3.28 9.97 -7.49
N LEU A 273 -2.66 10.28 -6.34
CA LEU A 273 -3.28 10.18 -5.03
C LEU A 273 -4.24 11.35 -4.78
N HIS A 274 -5.46 11.02 -4.34
CA HIS A 274 -6.46 12.03 -3.98
C HIS A 274 -6.16 12.71 -2.64
N ILE A 275 -5.61 11.98 -1.68
CA ILE A 275 -5.35 12.49 -0.32
C ILE A 275 -3.98 13.22 -0.30
N PRO A 276 -3.93 14.53 0.03
CA PRO A 276 -2.71 15.33 -0.08
C PRO A 276 -1.61 14.97 0.93
N TRP A 277 -1.95 14.41 2.06
CA TRP A 277 -1.01 14.04 3.13
C TRP A 277 -0.53 12.61 3.07
N PHE A 278 -0.87 11.87 2.01
CA PHE A 278 -0.41 10.50 1.78
C PHE A 278 0.67 10.45 0.71
N GLY A 279 1.67 9.57 0.88
CA GLY A 279 2.77 9.41 -0.07
C GLY A 279 3.65 10.67 -0.18
N ASP A 280 4.00 11.08 -1.42
CA ASP A 280 4.81 12.28 -1.64
C ASP A 280 3.98 13.56 -1.47
N SER A 281 3.95 14.07 -0.25
CA SER A 281 3.31 15.34 0.11
C SER A 281 4.24 16.56 -0.03
N GLU A 282 5.54 16.36 -0.26
CA GLU A 282 6.53 17.44 -0.29
C GLU A 282 6.24 18.56 -1.31
N PRO A 283 5.85 18.25 -2.57
CA PRO A 283 5.52 19.30 -3.53
C PRO A 283 4.31 20.14 -3.09
N ILE A 284 3.35 19.52 -2.39
CA ILE A 284 2.14 20.19 -1.88
C ILE A 284 2.53 21.12 -0.74
N LEU A 285 3.25 20.60 0.27
CA LEU A 285 3.69 21.38 1.43
C LEU A 285 4.56 22.56 1.03
N ARG A 286 5.45 22.39 0.06
CA ARG A 286 6.29 23.46 -0.47
C ARG A 286 5.45 24.55 -1.15
N ALA A 287 4.49 24.17 -2.01
CA ALA A 287 3.62 25.13 -2.68
C ALA A 287 2.74 25.91 -1.69
N ILE A 288 2.27 25.25 -0.62
CA ILE A 288 1.51 25.88 0.45
C ILE A 288 2.40 26.87 1.23
N ALA A 289 3.59 26.45 1.67
CA ALA A 289 4.52 27.29 2.41
C ALA A 289 4.93 28.53 1.61
N GLU A 290 5.29 28.35 0.33
CA GLU A 290 5.61 29.45 -0.58
C GLU A 290 4.44 30.44 -0.73
N PHE A 291 3.21 29.92 -0.84
CA PHE A 291 2.02 30.73 -1.00
C PHE A 291 1.63 31.50 0.27
N LEU A 292 1.84 30.92 1.44
CA LEU A 292 1.57 31.53 2.74
C LEU A 292 2.71 32.47 3.19
N GLY A 293 3.88 32.41 2.53
CA GLY A 293 5.06 33.18 2.91
C GLY A 293 5.82 32.58 4.10
N ASP A 294 5.63 31.28 4.34
CA ASP A 294 6.34 30.58 5.38
C ASP A 294 7.83 30.37 5.01
N PRO A 295 8.72 30.28 6.00
CA PRO A 295 10.09 29.88 5.72
C PRO A 295 10.11 28.52 5.02
N ILE A 296 10.59 28.50 3.79
CA ILE A 296 10.82 27.24 3.09
C ILE A 296 12.02 26.58 3.79
N THR A 297 11.73 25.74 4.78
CA THR A 297 12.71 24.77 5.19
C THR A 297 12.88 23.85 3.98
N THR A 298 13.93 24.09 3.21
CA THR A 298 14.37 23.17 2.16
C THR A 298 14.77 21.89 2.87
N GLY A 299 13.79 21.07 3.19
CA GLY A 299 13.98 19.67 3.52
C GLY A 299 14.35 18.92 2.26
N LYS A 300 15.47 19.30 1.65
CA LYS A 300 16.28 18.31 0.96
C LYS A 300 16.55 17.28 2.05
N PRO A 301 16.28 15.98 1.83
CA PRO A 301 16.92 15.00 2.68
C PRO A 301 18.40 15.39 2.62
N ALA A 302 18.94 15.85 3.73
CA ALA A 302 20.33 16.23 3.81
C ALA A 302 21.10 15.04 3.24
N ALA A 303 21.76 15.26 2.11
CA ALA A 303 22.82 14.36 1.71
C ALA A 303 23.67 14.23 2.97
N PRO A 304 23.97 13.03 3.46
CA PRO A 304 24.68 12.87 4.70
C PRO A 304 25.95 13.70 4.59
N GLU A 305 26.03 14.76 5.39
CA GLU A 305 27.28 15.48 5.57
C GLU A 305 28.29 14.46 6.03
N ARG A 306 29.29 14.21 5.19
CA ARG A 306 30.42 13.38 5.55
C ARG A 306 31.11 14.05 6.73
N GLY A 307 30.84 13.57 7.96
CA GLY A 307 31.60 14.00 9.12
C GLY A 307 30.87 14.21 10.44
N ALA A 308 29.54 14.20 10.52
CA ALA A 308 28.88 14.20 11.83
C ALA A 308 28.92 12.78 12.41
N ALA A 309 29.55 12.61 13.55
CA ALA A 309 29.48 11.39 14.34
C ALA A 309 28.00 11.14 14.64
N VAL A 310 27.44 10.04 14.11
CA VAL A 310 26.04 9.65 14.38
C VAL A 310 25.98 9.29 15.85
N ASP A 311 25.08 9.96 16.57
CA ASP A 311 24.88 9.71 17.99
C ASP A 311 24.38 8.26 18.19
N ASP A 312 25.18 7.46 18.84
CA ASP A 312 24.87 6.06 19.15
C ASP A 312 23.66 5.92 20.10
N SER A 313 23.22 7.04 20.72
CA SER A 313 22.07 7.06 21.61
C SER A 313 20.76 6.74 20.87
N ILE A 314 20.54 7.30 19.68
CA ILE A 314 19.32 7.06 18.87
C ILE A 314 19.26 5.61 18.39
N ALA A 315 20.41 5.05 17.96
CA ALA A 315 20.49 3.65 17.56
C ALA A 315 20.27 2.71 18.75
N ASN A 316 20.74 3.08 19.95
CA ASN A 316 20.52 2.32 21.17
C ASN A 316 19.10 2.45 21.71
N GLU A 317 18.46 3.61 21.56
CA GLU A 317 17.06 3.83 21.92
C GLU A 317 16.12 3.07 21.00
N ALA A 318 16.38 3.07 19.69
CA ALA A 318 15.69 2.24 18.71
C ALA A 318 15.87 0.75 19.04
N ARG A 319 17.09 0.29 19.36
CA ARG A 319 17.36 -1.06 19.83
C ARG A 319 16.61 -1.38 21.12
N SER A 320 16.61 -0.49 22.10
CA SER A 320 15.89 -0.66 23.37
C SER A 320 14.38 -0.76 23.19
N PHE A 321 13.80 0.03 22.27
CA PHE A 321 12.38 -0.02 21.96
C PHE A 321 11.99 -1.34 21.28
N VAL A 322 12.79 -1.82 20.36
CA VAL A 322 12.51 -3.01 19.54
C VAL A 322 12.95 -4.30 20.22
N THR A 323 13.94 -4.27 21.12
CA THR A 323 14.34 -5.44 21.94
C THR A 323 13.34 -5.81 23.04
N LYS A 324 12.36 -4.95 23.32
CA LYS A 324 11.19 -5.34 24.13
C LYS A 324 10.22 -6.25 23.38
N LEU A 325 10.41 -6.45 22.09
CA LEU A 325 9.61 -7.32 21.26
C LEU A 325 10.32 -8.68 21.15
N ASP A 326 9.65 -9.74 21.60
CA ASP A 326 10.16 -11.11 21.62
C ASP A 326 10.63 -11.62 20.25
N CYS A 327 11.27 -12.76 20.25
CA CYS A 327 11.65 -13.48 19.03
C CYS A 327 10.47 -14.21 18.43
N VAL A 328 10.44 -14.33 17.11
CA VAL A 328 9.52 -15.20 16.40
C VAL A 328 10.13 -16.62 16.38
N VAL A 329 9.40 -17.57 16.93
CA VAL A 329 9.76 -19.00 16.85
C VAL A 329 9.57 -19.46 15.40
N LEU A 330 10.57 -20.14 14.85
CA LEU A 330 10.52 -20.64 13.48
C LEU A 330 9.53 -21.80 13.37
N SER A 331 8.31 -21.53 12.98
CA SER A 331 7.36 -22.54 12.58
C SER A 331 7.52 -22.92 11.10
N ARG A 332 7.03 -24.11 10.73
CA ARG A 332 7.17 -24.61 9.36
C ARG A 332 5.98 -24.15 8.50
N TYR A 333 6.18 -23.11 7.72
CA TYR A 333 5.19 -22.66 6.75
C TYR A 333 5.36 -23.44 5.45
N ARG A 334 4.31 -24.19 5.04
CA ARG A 334 4.34 -24.99 3.81
C ARG A 334 3.08 -24.72 2.98
N ILE A 335 3.25 -24.63 1.66
CA ILE A 335 2.13 -24.63 0.72
C ILE A 335 2.32 -25.76 -0.28
N VAL A 336 3.49 -25.79 -0.94
CA VAL A 336 3.91 -26.87 -1.83
C VAL A 336 5.35 -27.21 -1.46
N GLY A 337 5.57 -28.37 -0.84
CA GLY A 337 6.89 -28.72 -0.32
C GLY A 337 7.41 -27.65 0.65
N ASN A 338 8.54 -27.03 0.33
CA ASN A 338 9.13 -25.92 1.09
C ASN A 338 8.81 -24.55 0.48
N TYR A 339 8.07 -24.48 -0.63
CA TYR A 339 7.63 -23.22 -1.22
C TYR A 339 6.47 -22.64 -0.43
N THR A 340 6.53 -21.35 -0.14
CA THR A 340 5.53 -20.67 0.67
C THR A 340 5.22 -19.25 0.16
N ARG A 341 3.98 -18.82 0.36
CA ARG A 341 3.49 -17.45 0.14
C ARG A 341 2.50 -17.10 1.25
N TYR A 342 2.44 -15.84 1.61
CA TYR A 342 1.52 -15.33 2.63
C TYR A 342 0.12 -15.05 2.06
N ASP A 343 0.06 -14.43 0.89
CA ASP A 343 -1.20 -14.04 0.24
C ASP A 343 -2.08 -15.25 -0.05
N GLU A 344 -3.33 -15.22 0.41
CA GLU A 344 -4.26 -16.34 0.31
C GLU A 344 -4.67 -16.63 -1.13
N THR A 345 -4.87 -15.60 -1.95
CA THR A 345 -5.22 -15.75 -3.37
C THR A 345 -4.09 -16.45 -4.12
N VAL A 346 -2.85 -15.99 -3.88
CA VAL A 346 -1.67 -16.61 -4.45
C VAL A 346 -1.50 -18.06 -3.97
N ARG A 347 -1.73 -18.33 -2.68
CA ARG A 347 -1.69 -19.70 -2.14
C ARG A 347 -2.68 -20.61 -2.83
N ASN A 348 -3.90 -20.14 -3.08
CA ASN A 348 -4.93 -20.93 -3.74
C ASN A 348 -4.57 -21.19 -5.21
N THR A 349 -4.05 -20.21 -5.94
CA THR A 349 -3.50 -20.39 -7.29
C THR A 349 -2.39 -21.44 -7.31
N LEU A 350 -1.44 -21.38 -6.40
CA LEU A 350 -0.32 -22.33 -6.32
C LEU A 350 -0.80 -23.77 -6.01
N LYS A 351 -1.80 -23.90 -5.14
CA LYS A 351 -2.43 -25.20 -4.85
C LYS A 351 -3.16 -25.76 -6.08
N ASP A 352 -3.87 -24.91 -6.84
CA ASP A 352 -4.56 -25.30 -8.05
C ASP A 352 -3.56 -25.77 -9.13
N ILE A 353 -2.48 -25.02 -9.37
CA ILE A 353 -1.40 -25.42 -10.28
C ILE A 353 -0.85 -26.81 -9.89
N ARG A 354 -0.52 -26.97 -8.59
CA ARG A 354 0.00 -28.26 -8.10
C ARG A 354 -1.01 -29.38 -8.32
N HIS A 355 -2.29 -29.14 -7.98
CA HIS A 355 -3.35 -30.16 -8.09
C HIS A 355 -3.53 -30.59 -9.56
N LYS A 356 -3.60 -29.65 -10.47
CA LYS A 356 -3.74 -29.94 -11.91
C LYS A 356 -2.52 -30.67 -12.47
N ILE A 357 -1.30 -30.22 -12.15
CA ILE A 357 -0.08 -30.92 -12.57
C ILE A 357 -0.06 -32.37 -12.03
N ALA A 358 -0.44 -32.57 -10.77
CA ALA A 358 -0.50 -33.93 -10.18
C ALA A 358 -1.59 -34.78 -10.84
N GLY A 359 -2.79 -34.22 -11.04
CA GLY A 359 -3.90 -34.89 -11.72
C GLY A 359 -3.57 -35.32 -13.15
N GLY A 360 -2.69 -34.57 -13.84
CA GLY A 360 -2.17 -34.95 -15.13
C GLY A 360 -1.39 -36.26 -15.13
N PHE A 361 -0.92 -36.75 -13.99
CA PHE A 361 -0.23 -38.04 -13.82
C PHE A 361 -1.11 -39.15 -13.26
N ASP A 362 -2.21 -38.81 -12.58
CA ASP A 362 -3.13 -39.77 -11.97
C ASP A 362 -4.11 -40.39 -12.99
N HIS A 363 -4.47 -39.61 -14.00
CA HIS A 363 -5.38 -40.03 -15.05
C HIS A 363 -4.77 -39.79 -16.41
N PRO A 364 -4.17 -40.81 -17.07
CA PRO A 364 -3.60 -40.64 -18.37
C PRO A 364 -4.68 -40.21 -19.36
N SER A 365 -4.78 -38.90 -19.57
CA SER A 365 -5.65 -38.35 -20.61
C SER A 365 -4.98 -38.54 -21.97
N ARG A 366 -5.79 -38.74 -23.02
CA ARG A 366 -5.29 -38.83 -24.40
C ARG A 366 -4.70 -37.51 -24.92
N LYS A 367 -4.71 -36.44 -24.14
CA LYS A 367 -4.14 -35.13 -24.47
C LYS A 367 -3.04 -34.78 -23.49
N ARG A 368 -1.93 -34.24 -23.97
CA ARG A 368 -0.90 -33.65 -23.10
C ARG A 368 -1.44 -32.41 -22.41
N GLU A 369 -1.12 -32.28 -21.13
CA GLU A 369 -1.43 -31.10 -20.35
C GLU A 369 -0.18 -30.19 -20.32
N ASN A 370 -0.27 -29.05 -21.01
CA ASN A 370 0.75 -28.01 -21.01
C ASN A 370 0.26 -26.85 -20.14
N TYR A 371 1.16 -26.27 -19.37
CA TYR A 371 0.90 -25.16 -18.49
C TYR A 371 1.76 -23.96 -18.88
N LEU A 372 1.19 -22.76 -18.88
CA LEU A 372 1.91 -21.50 -19.07
C LEU A 372 1.90 -20.72 -17.76
N ILE A 373 3.07 -20.42 -17.22
CA ILE A 373 3.22 -19.75 -15.92
C ILE A 373 4.02 -18.46 -16.12
N TRP A 374 3.37 -17.32 -15.99
CA TRP A 374 4.07 -16.08 -15.79
C TRP A 374 4.39 -15.91 -14.31
N ALA A 375 5.61 -15.51 -14.02
CA ALA A 375 6.01 -15.23 -12.65
C ALA A 375 6.97 -14.04 -12.61
N ALA A 376 6.69 -13.08 -11.75
CA ALA A 376 7.56 -11.92 -11.57
C ALA A 376 9.01 -12.33 -11.29
N PRO A 377 10.03 -11.61 -11.82
CA PRO A 377 11.42 -11.91 -11.59
C PRO A 377 11.74 -12.07 -10.10
N GLY A 378 12.41 -13.16 -9.73
CA GLY A 378 12.77 -13.45 -8.34
C GLY A 378 11.64 -13.97 -7.44
N SER A 379 10.43 -14.22 -7.96
CA SER A 379 9.31 -14.81 -7.22
C SER A 379 9.51 -16.29 -6.85
N GLY A 380 10.56 -16.93 -7.39
CA GLY A 380 10.87 -18.34 -7.12
C GLY A 380 10.13 -19.34 -8.01
N LYS A 381 9.77 -18.99 -9.26
CA LYS A 381 9.05 -19.85 -10.21
C LYS A 381 9.67 -21.23 -10.39
N THR A 382 10.96 -21.27 -10.67
CA THR A 382 11.71 -22.52 -10.86
C THR A 382 11.65 -23.38 -9.59
N TYR A 383 11.91 -22.77 -8.44
CA TYR A 383 11.85 -23.45 -7.15
C TYR A 383 10.45 -23.99 -6.83
N PHE A 384 9.39 -23.24 -7.17
CA PHE A 384 8.02 -23.71 -7.03
C PHE A 384 7.76 -24.99 -7.83
N VAL A 385 8.14 -25.03 -9.13
CA VAL A 385 7.94 -26.21 -9.98
C VAL A 385 8.78 -27.38 -9.48
N GLN A 386 10.01 -27.15 -9.00
CA GLN A 386 10.82 -28.17 -8.34
C GLN A 386 10.13 -28.76 -7.09
N GLN A 387 9.48 -27.91 -6.27
CA GLN A 387 8.73 -28.38 -5.10
C GLN A 387 7.44 -29.13 -5.49
N VAL A 388 6.79 -28.76 -6.60
CA VAL A 388 5.71 -29.56 -7.19
C VAL A 388 6.23 -30.94 -7.59
N ALA A 389 7.33 -30.98 -8.33
CA ALA A 389 7.96 -32.24 -8.76
C ALA A 389 8.31 -33.14 -7.57
N ALA A 390 8.91 -32.58 -6.51
CA ALA A 390 9.24 -33.32 -5.30
C ALA A 390 8.03 -33.86 -4.53
N SER A 391 6.81 -33.36 -4.83
CA SER A 391 5.56 -33.82 -4.24
C SER A 391 4.83 -34.90 -5.06
N LEU A 392 5.31 -35.17 -6.29
CA LEU A 392 4.75 -36.21 -7.18
C LEU A 392 5.22 -37.62 -6.79
N PRO A 393 4.54 -38.68 -7.30
CA PRO A 393 4.99 -40.05 -7.08
C PRO A 393 6.44 -40.26 -7.54
N PRO A 394 7.24 -41.12 -6.87
CA PRO A 394 8.66 -41.36 -7.21
C PRO A 394 8.89 -41.87 -8.65
N ALA A 395 7.86 -42.41 -9.27
CA ALA A 395 7.90 -42.88 -10.68
C ALA A 395 7.95 -41.72 -11.67
N VAL A 396 7.51 -40.52 -11.30
CA VAL A 396 7.51 -39.31 -12.13
C VAL A 396 8.87 -38.63 -12.02
N ARG A 397 9.55 -38.48 -13.17
CA ARG A 397 10.82 -37.75 -13.22
C ARG A 397 10.61 -36.26 -13.31
N TYR A 398 11.60 -35.51 -12.92
CA TYR A 398 11.68 -34.07 -13.16
C TYR A 398 12.83 -33.77 -14.13
N GLN A 399 12.57 -32.96 -15.13
CA GLN A 399 13.56 -32.45 -16.07
C GLN A 399 13.38 -30.93 -16.20
N GLU A 400 14.49 -30.23 -16.21
CA GLU A 400 14.50 -28.76 -16.35
C GLU A 400 15.37 -28.36 -17.54
N CYS A 401 14.89 -27.38 -18.32
CA CYS A 401 15.62 -26.70 -19.36
C CYS A 401 15.39 -25.20 -19.28
N ASN A 402 16.46 -24.42 -19.18
CA ASN A 402 16.40 -22.97 -19.23
C ASN A 402 16.75 -22.49 -20.64
N LEU A 403 15.78 -21.94 -21.37
CA LEU A 403 15.97 -21.55 -22.79
C LEU A 403 16.93 -20.37 -22.94
N ALA A 404 17.11 -19.53 -21.95
CA ALA A 404 18.09 -18.43 -22.02
C ALA A 404 19.54 -18.95 -22.12
N LYS A 405 19.81 -20.12 -21.53
CA LYS A 405 21.14 -20.71 -21.41
C LYS A 405 21.37 -21.89 -22.36
N CYS A 406 20.30 -22.51 -22.85
CA CYS A 406 20.33 -23.74 -23.62
C CYS A 406 20.62 -23.46 -25.11
N SER A 407 21.40 -24.32 -25.76
CA SER A 407 21.55 -24.36 -27.21
C SER A 407 20.46 -25.24 -27.85
N ARG A 408 20.31 -25.15 -29.18
CA ARG A 408 19.37 -25.99 -29.94
C ARG A 408 19.68 -27.48 -29.78
N GLU A 409 20.95 -27.86 -29.84
CA GLU A 409 21.41 -29.23 -29.70
C GLU A 409 21.16 -29.78 -28.29
N GLU A 410 21.36 -28.96 -27.27
CA GLU A 410 21.10 -29.33 -25.88
C GLU A 410 19.61 -29.56 -25.63
N LEU A 411 18.73 -28.67 -26.14
CA LEU A 411 17.29 -28.86 -26.04
C LEU A 411 16.84 -30.15 -26.74
N LEU A 412 17.30 -30.39 -27.96
CA LEU A 412 16.99 -31.63 -28.70
C LEU A 412 17.44 -32.86 -27.92
N LYS A 413 18.65 -32.84 -27.33
CA LYS A 413 19.17 -33.94 -26.51
C LYS A 413 18.32 -34.19 -25.26
N ILE A 414 17.88 -33.12 -24.57
CA ILE A 414 17.01 -33.22 -23.41
C ILE A 414 15.67 -33.85 -23.80
N LEU A 415 15.03 -33.35 -24.85
CA LEU A 415 13.74 -33.83 -25.33
C LEU A 415 13.82 -35.29 -25.86
N ALA A 416 14.88 -35.65 -26.60
CA ALA A 416 15.11 -37.03 -27.04
C ALA A 416 15.28 -37.99 -25.84
N GLN A 417 15.89 -37.55 -24.74
CA GLN A 417 16.00 -38.37 -23.52
C GLN A 417 14.67 -38.59 -22.81
N LEU A 418 13.70 -37.72 -23.00
CA LEU A 418 12.34 -37.92 -22.48
C LEU A 418 11.70 -39.13 -23.17
N ASP A 419 11.81 -39.21 -24.50
CA ASP A 419 11.23 -40.30 -25.30
C ASP A 419 11.92 -41.67 -25.04
N ALA A 420 13.23 -41.67 -24.84
CA ALA A 420 14.00 -42.90 -24.73
C ALA A 420 13.79 -43.71 -23.43
N ARG A 421 13.28 -43.08 -22.37
CA ARG A 421 13.28 -43.71 -21.02
C ARG A 421 11.94 -44.30 -20.56
N ASN A 422 10.91 -44.23 -21.35
CA ASN A 422 9.58 -44.82 -21.09
C ASN A 422 9.05 -44.57 -19.64
N LYS A 423 9.26 -43.35 -19.10
CA LYS A 423 8.81 -42.95 -17.74
C LYS A 423 8.15 -41.57 -17.77
N SER A 424 7.06 -41.42 -17.07
CA SER A 424 6.37 -40.14 -16.91
C SER A 424 7.32 -39.06 -16.40
N CYS A 425 7.17 -37.82 -16.90
CA CYS A 425 8.07 -36.71 -16.57
C CYS A 425 7.33 -35.37 -16.50
N LEU A 426 7.61 -34.62 -15.43
CA LEU A 426 7.33 -33.19 -15.38
C LEU A 426 8.53 -32.45 -15.98
N CYS A 427 8.29 -31.73 -17.06
CA CYS A 427 9.32 -30.99 -17.78
C CYS A 427 9.12 -29.49 -17.60
N LEU A 428 10.04 -28.82 -16.91
CA LEU A 428 10.07 -27.35 -16.82
C LEU A 428 10.89 -26.79 -17.98
N ILE A 429 10.23 -25.94 -18.78
CA ILE A 429 10.88 -25.09 -19.77
C ILE A 429 10.90 -23.67 -19.18
N ASP A 430 12.02 -23.31 -18.58
CA ASP A 430 12.18 -22.01 -17.93
C ASP A 430 12.68 -20.96 -18.92
N GLU A 431 12.33 -19.68 -18.67
CA GLU A 431 12.60 -18.54 -19.55
C GLU A 431 12.07 -18.78 -20.99
N VAL A 432 10.82 -19.25 -21.09
CA VAL A 432 10.17 -19.54 -22.38
C VAL A 432 10.12 -18.31 -23.29
N ASP A 433 10.18 -17.14 -22.69
CA ASP A 433 10.22 -15.82 -23.33
C ASP A 433 11.65 -15.32 -23.65
N ALA A 434 12.69 -16.13 -23.44
CA ALA A 434 14.05 -15.81 -23.85
C ALA A 434 14.26 -15.93 -25.38
N LYS A 435 15.37 -15.37 -25.88
CA LYS A 435 15.80 -15.42 -27.30
C LYS A 435 14.73 -14.95 -28.27
N PRO A 436 14.30 -13.67 -28.20
CA PRO A 436 13.16 -13.16 -28.98
C PRO A 436 13.36 -13.23 -30.50
N ASP A 437 14.59 -13.20 -30.98
CA ASP A 437 14.92 -13.16 -32.40
C ASP A 437 15.16 -14.54 -33.01
N GLU A 438 15.08 -15.61 -32.22
CA GLU A 438 15.33 -16.98 -32.64
C GLU A 438 14.03 -17.79 -32.75
N ALA A 439 13.81 -18.44 -33.90
CA ALA A 439 12.62 -19.29 -34.11
C ALA A 439 12.76 -20.70 -33.52
N TRP A 440 13.99 -21.21 -33.45
CA TRP A 440 14.26 -22.60 -33.11
C TRP A 440 13.75 -23.07 -31.74
N PRO A 441 13.68 -22.24 -30.68
CA PRO A 441 13.19 -22.74 -29.41
C PRO A 441 11.75 -23.29 -29.50
N TYR A 442 10.87 -22.59 -30.20
CA TYR A 442 9.49 -23.02 -30.37
C TYR A 442 9.33 -24.10 -31.41
N GLU A 443 10.10 -24.03 -32.53
CA GLU A 443 10.12 -25.10 -33.55
C GLU A 443 10.48 -26.46 -32.96
N VAL A 444 11.45 -26.48 -32.04
CA VAL A 444 11.89 -27.71 -31.37
C VAL A 444 10.88 -28.21 -30.34
N LEU A 445 10.21 -27.32 -29.64
CA LEU A 445 9.24 -27.66 -28.58
C LEU A 445 7.90 -28.16 -29.14
N LEU A 446 7.39 -27.55 -30.22
CA LEU A 446 6.07 -27.83 -30.78
C LEU A 446 5.74 -29.31 -30.97
N PRO A 447 6.59 -30.14 -31.59
CA PRO A 447 6.29 -31.57 -31.76
C PRO A 447 6.10 -32.31 -30.43
N TYR A 448 6.75 -31.86 -29.36
CA TYR A 448 6.64 -32.46 -28.03
C TYR A 448 5.40 -31.97 -27.25
N LEU A 449 4.95 -30.75 -27.53
CA LEU A 449 3.72 -30.20 -26.95
C LEU A 449 2.46 -30.77 -27.62
N ASP A 450 2.57 -31.20 -28.91
CA ASP A 450 1.48 -31.76 -29.70
C ASP A 450 1.27 -33.26 -29.52
N ALA A 451 2.31 -33.99 -29.13
CA ALA A 451 2.31 -35.44 -29.24
C ALA A 451 1.17 -36.06 -28.41
N GLY A 452 0.19 -36.58 -29.16
CA GLY A 452 -0.93 -37.37 -28.64
C GLY A 452 -0.55 -38.80 -28.37
N ALA A 453 -1.25 -39.42 -27.65
CA ALA A 453 -2.08 -40.59 -27.39
C ALA A 453 -1.51 -42.00 -27.58
N ASP A 454 -0.38 -42.27 -28.18
CA ASP A 454 0.07 -43.65 -28.45
C ASP A 454 1.20 -44.15 -27.55
N ARG A 455 1.47 -43.49 -26.42
CA ARG A 455 2.58 -43.89 -25.53
C ARG A 455 2.06 -44.10 -24.10
N ASP A 456 2.52 -45.19 -23.49
CA ASP A 456 2.30 -45.50 -22.08
C ASP A 456 2.96 -44.49 -21.09
N THR A 457 3.57 -43.44 -21.61
CA THR A 457 4.32 -42.44 -20.84
C THR A 457 3.70 -41.05 -20.92
N GLN A 458 3.56 -40.42 -19.79
CA GLN A 458 2.93 -39.14 -19.65
C GLN A 458 3.96 -38.03 -19.44
N PHE A 459 3.92 -37.01 -20.30
CA PHE A 459 4.73 -35.80 -20.15
C PHE A 459 3.82 -34.61 -19.85
N VAL A 460 4.14 -33.87 -18.80
CA VAL A 460 3.52 -32.59 -18.45
C VAL A 460 4.55 -31.49 -18.63
N PHE A 461 4.27 -30.51 -19.47
CA PHE A 461 5.13 -29.37 -19.68
C PHE A 461 4.66 -28.16 -18.89
N ALA A 462 5.54 -27.61 -18.05
CA ALA A 462 5.39 -26.31 -17.42
C ALA A 462 6.29 -25.31 -18.14
N LEU A 463 5.69 -24.43 -18.95
CA LEU A 463 6.38 -23.35 -19.66
C LEU A 463 6.36 -22.12 -18.76
N ALA A 464 7.53 -21.67 -18.29
CA ALA A 464 7.63 -20.57 -17.36
C ALA A 464 8.40 -19.39 -17.96
N GLY A 465 7.91 -18.18 -17.76
CA GLY A 465 8.53 -16.94 -18.22
C GLY A 465 8.33 -15.77 -17.26
N SER A 466 8.96 -14.63 -17.57
CA SER A 466 8.96 -13.45 -16.71
C SER A 466 8.91 -12.12 -17.48
N TYR A 467 8.65 -12.16 -18.80
CA TYR A 467 8.60 -10.96 -19.62
C TYR A 467 7.43 -10.05 -19.24
N GLY A 468 7.73 -8.75 -19.19
CA GLY A 468 6.72 -7.73 -18.90
C GLY A 468 6.24 -7.71 -17.43
N SER A 469 5.13 -7.07 -17.20
CA SER A 469 4.52 -6.90 -15.88
C SER A 469 3.36 -7.88 -15.60
N SER A 470 3.00 -8.70 -16.59
CA SER A 470 1.85 -9.62 -16.51
C SER A 470 1.93 -10.77 -17.49
N LEU A 471 1.12 -11.81 -17.25
CA LEU A 471 0.92 -12.92 -18.19
C LEU A 471 0.43 -12.43 -19.57
N VAL A 472 -0.43 -11.42 -19.60
CA VAL A 472 -0.98 -10.87 -20.85
C VAL A 472 0.12 -10.24 -21.70
N GLU A 473 1.05 -9.51 -21.11
CA GLU A 473 2.19 -8.93 -21.84
C GLU A 473 3.14 -10.01 -22.34
N MET A 474 3.42 -11.02 -21.53
CA MET A 474 4.25 -12.15 -21.95
C MET A 474 3.62 -12.88 -23.12
N LYS A 475 2.32 -13.18 -23.09
CA LYS A 475 1.60 -13.83 -24.21
C LYS A 475 1.67 -13.00 -25.49
N LYS A 476 1.48 -11.69 -25.40
CA LYS A 476 1.62 -10.79 -26.56
C LYS A 476 3.00 -10.87 -27.17
N GLN A 477 4.03 -10.85 -26.33
CA GLN A 477 5.42 -10.97 -26.79
C GLN A 477 5.71 -12.34 -27.42
N ILE A 478 5.23 -13.43 -26.82
CA ILE A 478 5.35 -14.77 -27.38
C ILE A 478 4.64 -14.83 -28.74
N ALA A 479 3.42 -14.32 -28.85
CA ALA A 479 2.62 -14.37 -30.09
C ALA A 479 3.27 -13.63 -31.29
N LEU A 480 4.07 -12.60 -31.02
CA LEU A 480 4.79 -11.85 -32.04
C LEU A 480 6.00 -12.60 -32.61
N ARG A 481 6.44 -13.67 -31.97
CA ARG A 481 7.62 -14.44 -32.37
C ARG A 481 7.29 -15.50 -33.45
N PRO A 482 8.25 -15.91 -34.27
CA PRO A 482 8.05 -17.05 -35.15
C PRO A 482 7.58 -18.28 -34.36
N LYS A 483 6.49 -18.91 -34.80
CA LYS A 483 5.86 -20.06 -34.12
C LYS A 483 5.29 -19.78 -32.73
N GLY A 484 5.25 -18.53 -32.28
CA GLY A 484 4.73 -18.19 -30.94
C GLY A 484 3.22 -18.37 -30.80
N ALA A 485 2.44 -17.98 -31.80
CA ALA A 485 1.01 -18.24 -31.83
C ALA A 485 0.70 -19.75 -31.84
N ASP A 486 1.50 -20.54 -32.59
CA ASP A 486 1.41 -22.01 -32.61
C ASP A 486 1.71 -22.60 -31.22
N LEU A 487 2.72 -22.07 -30.50
CA LEU A 487 3.06 -22.49 -29.13
C LEU A 487 1.90 -22.22 -28.17
N LEU A 488 1.34 -20.99 -28.19
CA LEU A 488 0.23 -20.60 -27.30
C LEU A 488 -1.00 -21.45 -27.55
N SER A 489 -1.28 -21.86 -28.79
CA SER A 489 -2.42 -22.72 -29.11
C SER A 489 -2.33 -24.12 -28.50
N ARG A 490 -1.15 -24.55 -27.99
CA ARG A 490 -0.93 -25.84 -27.30
C ARG A 490 -1.13 -25.74 -25.79
N ILE A 491 -1.46 -24.56 -25.28
CA ILE A 491 -1.80 -24.36 -23.88
C ILE A 491 -3.35 -24.45 -23.77
N PRO A 492 -3.90 -25.44 -23.05
CA PRO A 492 -5.33 -25.54 -22.86
C PRO A 492 -5.89 -24.32 -22.10
N ASP A 493 -7.13 -23.94 -22.42
CA ASP A 493 -7.83 -22.91 -21.66
C ASP A 493 -7.91 -23.30 -20.17
N GLY A 494 -7.55 -22.37 -19.29
CA GLY A 494 -7.51 -22.59 -17.85
C GLY A 494 -6.19 -23.18 -17.31
N ASN A 495 -5.19 -23.42 -18.17
CA ASN A 495 -3.83 -23.83 -17.77
C ASN A 495 -2.82 -22.67 -17.84
N GLU A 496 -3.30 -21.46 -17.76
CA GLU A 496 -2.52 -20.23 -17.77
C GLU A 496 -2.56 -19.59 -16.38
N TYR A 497 -1.39 -19.29 -15.82
CA TYR A 497 -1.25 -18.82 -14.45
C TYR A 497 -0.33 -17.62 -14.32
N GLU A 498 -0.67 -16.75 -13.37
CA GLU A 498 0.12 -15.60 -13.00
C GLU A 498 0.53 -15.68 -11.52
N ILE A 499 1.84 -15.62 -11.24
CA ILE A 499 2.39 -15.57 -9.89
C ILE A 499 2.94 -14.15 -9.66
N PRO A 500 2.23 -13.31 -8.91
CA PRO A 500 2.63 -11.93 -8.69
C PRO A 500 3.92 -11.80 -7.89
N PRO A 501 4.59 -10.63 -7.91
CA PRO A 501 5.75 -10.36 -7.07
C PRO A 501 5.44 -10.58 -5.59
N MET A 502 6.48 -10.81 -4.79
CA MET A 502 6.32 -10.99 -3.35
C MET A 502 5.88 -9.69 -2.68
N ASN A 503 4.78 -9.75 -1.94
CA ASN A 503 4.38 -8.69 -1.03
C ASN A 503 5.20 -8.74 0.28
N LEU A 504 4.89 -7.83 1.21
CA LEU A 504 5.59 -7.74 2.50
C LEU A 504 5.48 -9.03 3.32
N GLY A 505 4.27 -9.57 3.45
CA GLY A 505 4.02 -10.82 4.19
C GLY A 505 4.74 -12.01 3.55
N ASP A 506 4.76 -12.08 2.21
CA ASP A 506 5.51 -13.10 1.48
C ASP A 506 7.00 -13.07 1.82
N ARG A 507 7.62 -11.87 1.83
CA ARG A 507 9.05 -11.70 2.15
C ARG A 507 9.38 -12.21 3.55
N LEU A 508 8.53 -11.90 4.53
CA LEU A 508 8.72 -12.34 5.92
C LEU A 508 8.61 -13.85 6.07
N ILE A 509 7.57 -14.47 5.51
CA ILE A 509 7.41 -15.92 5.57
C ILE A 509 8.53 -16.64 4.81
N VAL A 510 8.93 -16.13 3.67
CA VAL A 510 10.03 -16.71 2.88
C VAL A 510 11.33 -16.64 3.66
N VAL A 511 11.69 -15.50 4.26
CA VAL A 511 12.93 -15.38 5.03
C VAL A 511 12.94 -16.28 6.29
N LEU A 512 11.81 -16.40 6.98
CA LEU A 512 11.69 -17.32 8.13
C LEU A 512 11.97 -18.78 7.72
N ASN A 513 11.40 -19.21 6.58
CA ASN A 513 11.70 -20.53 6.03
C ASN A 513 13.17 -20.67 5.58
N GLN A 514 13.77 -19.61 5.02
CA GLN A 514 15.16 -19.61 4.61
C GLN A 514 16.10 -19.76 5.81
N PHE A 515 15.90 -19.04 6.91
CA PHE A 515 16.70 -19.22 8.12
C PHE A 515 16.67 -20.68 8.63
N ARG A 516 15.51 -21.30 8.60
CA ARG A 516 15.37 -22.70 9.01
C ARG A 516 16.01 -23.68 8.02
N GLN A 517 15.84 -23.45 6.73
CA GLN A 517 16.40 -24.32 5.68
C GLN A 517 17.91 -24.24 5.67
N VAL A 518 18.47 -23.04 5.59
CA VAL A 518 19.91 -22.78 5.56
C VAL A 518 20.57 -23.24 6.86
N GLY A 519 19.91 -23.04 8.00
CA GLY A 519 20.38 -23.58 9.28
C GLY A 519 20.62 -25.07 9.20
N ARG A 520 19.67 -25.84 8.67
CA ARG A 520 19.81 -27.30 8.49
C ARG A 520 20.91 -27.69 7.51
N GLU A 521 20.99 -26.98 6.38
CA GLU A 521 22.02 -27.21 5.35
C GLU A 521 23.43 -26.97 5.91
N MET A 522 23.57 -26.01 6.82
CA MET A 522 24.82 -25.68 7.51
C MET A 522 25.01 -26.40 8.86
N ASN A 523 24.16 -27.39 9.14
CA ASN A 523 24.15 -28.15 10.38
C ASN A 523 24.09 -27.29 11.66
N ARG A 524 23.25 -26.24 11.62
CA ARG A 524 22.95 -25.31 12.71
C ARG A 524 21.48 -25.45 13.11
N ASP A 525 21.22 -25.59 14.40
CA ASP A 525 19.85 -25.67 14.94
C ASP A 525 19.31 -24.25 15.20
N VAL A 526 18.69 -23.64 14.20
CA VAL A 526 18.08 -22.32 14.32
C VAL A 526 16.62 -22.46 14.73
N GLN A 527 16.30 -22.00 15.95
CA GLN A 527 14.96 -22.10 16.56
C GLN A 527 14.14 -20.82 16.43
N SER A 528 14.80 -19.66 16.44
CA SER A 528 14.11 -18.36 16.46
C SER A 528 14.88 -17.26 15.74
N VAL A 529 14.17 -16.20 15.38
CA VAL A 529 14.72 -14.99 14.77
C VAL A 529 14.21 -13.78 15.54
N GLU A 530 15.09 -12.85 15.83
CA GLU A 530 14.74 -11.59 16.50
C GLU A 530 13.82 -10.73 15.63
N LYS A 531 12.73 -10.22 16.17
CA LYS A 531 11.74 -9.38 15.42
C LYS A 531 12.40 -8.18 14.74
N LEU A 532 13.43 -7.59 15.32
CA LEU A 532 14.20 -6.51 14.71
C LEU A 532 14.81 -6.91 13.34
N GLY A 533 15.33 -8.14 13.24
CA GLY A 533 15.82 -8.67 11.96
C GLY A 533 14.72 -8.81 10.92
N LEU A 534 13.51 -9.17 11.34
CA LEU A 534 12.36 -9.24 10.44
C LEU A 534 11.90 -7.85 9.98
N TYR A 535 11.94 -6.84 10.84
CA TYR A 535 11.66 -5.45 10.43
C TYR A 535 12.64 -4.95 9.39
N TYR A 536 13.91 -5.27 9.55
CA TYR A 536 14.91 -4.95 8.53
C TYR A 536 14.54 -5.56 7.16
N VAL A 537 14.18 -6.85 7.14
CA VAL A 537 13.74 -7.51 5.90
C VAL A 537 12.49 -6.86 5.31
N ALA A 538 11.53 -6.50 6.16
CA ALA A 538 10.29 -5.88 5.74
C ALA A 538 10.48 -4.51 5.11
N LEU A 539 11.32 -3.68 5.70
CA LEU A 539 11.53 -2.29 5.31
C LEU A 539 12.57 -2.11 4.21
N ASN A 540 13.45 -3.10 4.00
CA ASN A 540 14.50 -3.00 2.99
C ASN A 540 13.97 -3.39 1.60
N SER A 541 13.75 -2.40 0.74
CA SER A 541 13.28 -2.60 -0.64
C SER A 541 14.25 -3.41 -1.51
N ARG A 542 15.54 -3.46 -1.16
CA ARG A 542 16.55 -4.28 -1.84
C ARG A 542 16.35 -5.78 -1.61
N LEU A 543 15.66 -6.17 -0.52
CA LEU A 543 15.33 -7.56 -0.20
C LEU A 543 13.96 -7.95 -0.78
N SER A 544 13.78 -7.79 -2.07
CA SER A 544 12.49 -7.91 -2.76
C SER A 544 12.20 -9.31 -3.31
N ASN A 545 13.18 -10.20 -3.37
CA ASN A 545 13.03 -11.51 -4.01
C ASN A 545 13.66 -12.65 -3.19
N ALA A 546 13.27 -13.90 -3.49
CA ALA A 546 13.66 -15.09 -2.74
C ALA A 546 15.17 -15.32 -2.72
N ARG A 547 15.90 -14.96 -3.80
CA ARG A 547 17.36 -15.13 -3.88
C ARG A 547 18.07 -14.23 -2.88
N GLN A 548 17.68 -12.95 -2.81
CA GLN A 548 18.25 -11.98 -1.86
C GLN A 548 17.96 -12.37 -0.41
N LEU A 549 16.74 -12.90 -0.14
CA LEU A 549 16.38 -13.40 1.19
C LEU A 549 17.18 -14.66 1.57
N HIS A 550 17.46 -15.53 0.62
CA HIS A 550 18.32 -16.69 0.83
C HIS A 550 19.76 -16.27 1.14
N GLU A 551 20.34 -15.37 0.35
CA GLU A 551 21.69 -14.84 0.56
C GLU A 551 21.82 -14.14 1.93
N LEU A 552 20.77 -13.42 2.36
CA LEU A 552 20.72 -12.82 3.70
C LEU A 552 20.74 -13.90 4.77
N ALA A 553 19.95 -14.96 4.62
CA ALA A 553 19.90 -16.07 5.58
C ALA A 553 21.24 -16.79 5.68
N VAL A 554 21.92 -17.07 4.56
CA VAL A 554 23.25 -17.67 4.55
C VAL A 554 24.22 -16.82 5.36
N ARG A 555 24.34 -15.53 5.04
CA ARG A 555 25.26 -14.62 5.76
C ARG A 555 24.95 -14.52 7.25
N ALA A 556 23.68 -14.50 7.62
CA ALA A 556 23.29 -14.41 9.02
C ALA A 556 23.67 -15.69 9.81
N ILE A 557 23.50 -16.87 9.21
CA ILE A 557 23.81 -18.14 9.84
C ILE A 557 25.32 -18.39 9.92
N GLU A 558 26.09 -17.94 8.93
CA GLU A 558 27.57 -17.94 8.96
C GLU A 558 28.11 -17.15 10.16
N ARG A 559 27.43 -16.03 10.51
CA ARG A 559 27.80 -15.17 11.66
C ARG A 559 27.21 -15.61 12.98
N LEU A 560 26.33 -16.61 12.98
CA LEU A 560 25.71 -17.12 14.20
C LEU A 560 26.78 -17.83 15.05
N PRO A 561 27.04 -17.42 16.31
CA PRO A 561 28.00 -18.08 17.17
C PRO A 561 27.67 -19.56 17.39
N THR A 562 28.70 -20.37 17.64
CA THR A 562 28.51 -21.81 17.92
C THR A 562 27.73 -21.99 19.22
N GLY A 563 26.63 -22.76 19.16
CA GLY A 563 25.75 -23.01 20.31
C GLY A 563 24.61 -21.99 20.45
N GLU A 564 24.56 -20.93 19.67
CA GLU A 564 23.38 -20.07 19.59
C GLU A 564 22.36 -20.64 18.58
N ASP A 565 21.08 -20.62 18.99
CA ASP A 565 19.93 -21.09 18.20
C ASP A 565 19.02 -19.94 17.71
N ARG A 566 19.42 -18.69 18.01
CA ARG A 566 18.66 -17.49 17.72
C ARG A 566 19.41 -16.57 16.79
N VAL A 567 18.83 -16.30 15.62
CA VAL A 567 19.33 -15.27 14.70
C VAL A 567 18.96 -13.90 15.24
N LYS A 568 19.96 -13.13 15.67
CA LYS A 568 19.81 -11.74 16.11
C LYS A 568 19.99 -10.77 14.94
N TYR A 569 19.47 -9.56 15.10
CA TYR A 569 19.64 -8.48 14.14
C TYR A 569 21.11 -8.28 13.73
N ASP A 570 22.02 -8.29 14.70
CA ASP A 570 23.46 -8.07 14.46
C ASP A 570 24.10 -9.17 13.57
N HIS A 571 23.48 -10.33 13.46
CA HIS A 571 23.95 -11.38 12.54
C HIS A 571 23.65 -11.09 11.07
N LEU A 572 22.70 -10.17 10.77
CA LEU A 572 22.35 -9.80 9.40
C LEU A 572 23.40 -8.91 8.72
N PHE A 573 24.26 -8.25 9.52
CA PHE A 573 25.22 -7.26 9.06
C PHE A 573 26.65 -7.61 9.45
N GLY A 574 27.61 -7.03 8.70
CA GLY A 574 29.01 -6.99 9.14
C GLY A 574 29.21 -5.98 10.26
N ALA A 575 30.19 -6.23 11.12
CA ALA A 575 30.61 -5.24 12.12
C ALA A 575 30.98 -3.92 11.41
N GLY A 576 30.29 -2.81 11.79
CA GLY A 576 30.59 -1.49 11.26
C GLY A 576 29.99 -1.18 9.87
N ASP A 577 29.01 -1.95 9.39
CA ASP A 577 28.35 -1.70 8.11
C ASP A 577 27.65 -0.32 8.10
N PRO A 578 28.12 0.66 7.31
CA PRO A 578 27.55 2.02 7.30
C PRO A 578 26.11 2.05 6.77
N GLU A 579 25.74 1.10 5.89
CA GLU A 579 24.38 1.01 5.34
C GLU A 579 23.36 0.62 6.43
N ASN A 580 23.78 -0.15 7.43
CA ASN A 580 22.96 -0.52 8.57
C ASN A 580 22.53 0.73 9.38
N LYS A 581 23.49 1.61 9.69
CA LYS A 581 23.25 2.81 10.49
C LYS A 581 22.35 3.81 9.75
N ALA A 582 22.62 4.05 8.47
CA ALA A 582 21.81 4.93 7.62
C ALA A 582 20.37 4.39 7.43
N PHE A 583 20.22 3.08 7.25
CA PHE A 583 18.93 2.44 7.09
C PHE A 583 18.01 2.65 8.30
N TRP A 584 18.52 2.44 9.52
CA TRP A 584 17.70 2.61 10.73
C TRP A 584 17.31 4.05 11.01
N MET A 585 18.19 5.00 10.73
CA MET A 585 17.87 6.43 10.86
C MET A 585 16.70 6.85 9.97
N GLN A 586 16.64 6.29 8.75
CA GLN A 586 15.56 6.57 7.79
C GLN A 586 14.29 5.77 8.06
N SER A 587 14.41 4.58 8.62
CA SER A 587 13.32 3.60 8.72
C SER A 587 12.72 3.50 10.11
N LEU A 588 13.30 4.17 11.13
CA LEU A 588 12.85 4.09 12.52
C LEU A 588 11.34 4.40 12.70
N PRO A 589 10.77 5.47 12.09
CA PRO A 589 9.33 5.74 12.19
C PRO A 589 8.47 4.63 11.60
N ALA A 590 8.92 4.05 10.47
CA ALA A 590 8.22 2.95 9.81
C ALA A 590 8.37 1.62 10.57
N ALA A 591 9.48 1.41 11.30
CA ALA A 591 9.69 0.24 12.14
C ALA A 591 8.74 0.22 13.34
N VAL A 592 8.47 1.39 13.95
CA VAL A 592 7.51 1.53 15.05
C VAL A 592 6.09 1.17 14.59
N ASP A 593 5.70 1.64 13.40
CA ASP A 593 4.39 1.31 12.81
C ASP A 593 4.28 -0.19 12.48
N LEU A 594 5.35 -0.78 11.95
CA LEU A 594 5.40 -2.21 11.67
C LEU A 594 5.31 -3.05 12.95
N ALA A 595 5.96 -2.62 14.03
CA ALA A 595 5.89 -3.29 15.32
C ALA A 595 4.45 -3.41 15.83
N ASN A 596 3.69 -2.32 15.70
CA ASN A 596 2.28 -2.31 16.07
C ASN A 596 1.40 -3.22 15.18
N ARG A 597 1.81 -3.48 13.94
CA ARG A 597 1.10 -4.38 13.01
C ARG A 597 1.44 -5.86 13.24
N PHE A 598 2.65 -6.17 13.70
CA PHE A 598 3.06 -7.56 13.97
C PHE A 598 2.34 -8.19 15.16
N VAL A 599 1.90 -7.38 16.12
CA VAL A 599 1.03 -7.86 17.22
C VAL A 599 -0.29 -8.43 16.71
N MET A 600 -0.72 -8.05 15.49
CA MET A 600 -1.96 -8.52 14.85
C MET A 600 -1.78 -9.81 14.01
N LEU A 601 -0.58 -10.34 13.91
CA LEU A 601 -0.29 -11.59 13.17
C LEU A 601 -0.18 -12.81 14.10
N GLU A 602 -0.27 -12.63 15.41
CA GLU A 602 -0.23 -13.70 16.42
C GLU A 602 -1.63 -14.24 16.78
N ASP A 603 -2.71 -13.62 16.31
CA ASP A 603 -4.10 -14.09 16.37
C ASP A 603 -4.52 -14.67 14.99
#